data_62b414af2ad0611a7529d52471c2f43e
#
_entry.id   62b414af2ad0611a7529d52471c2f43e
#
_cell.length_a   1.000
_cell.length_b   1.000
_cell.length_c   1.000
_cell.angle_alpha   90.00
_cell.angle_beta   90.00
_cell.angle_gamma   90.00
#
_symmetry.space_group_name_H-M   'P 1'
#
loop_
_entity.id
_entity.type
_entity.pdbx_description
1 polymer ?
#
loop_
_entity_poly.entity_id
_entity_poly.type
_entity_poly.pdbx_seq_one_letter_code
_entity_poly.pdbx_strand_id
1 'polypeptide(L)'
;FKAKTIISQRGFDKVGKITHQTKWNKSVYEVYNDASINFKWTSELKKECKKNGIDFLTSPYDLDYVDQLEKYICAYKIGSGDITWLEILKKISKKKLPVIIASGAATLVEVKQAIKTILANNKKIVLMQCNTNYTNSIENYHYVNLNVLTSYKRIFGDKVILGLSDHTQGHVTVLGAV
;
A
#
# COMPACT_ATOMS: atom_id res chain seq x y z
N PHE A 1 -1.42 3.69 -11.31
CA PHE A 1 -2.73 3.05 -11.11
C PHE A 1 -3.38 2.75 -12.45
N LYS A 2 -3.73 1.49 -12.70
CA LYS A 2 -4.30 1.03 -13.98
C LYS A 2 -5.69 0.43 -13.74
N ALA A 3 -6.70 1.29 -13.73
CA ALA A 3 -8.06 0.94 -13.38
C ALA A 3 -8.63 -0.23 -14.21
N LYS A 4 -8.34 -0.26 -15.52
CA LYS A 4 -8.89 -1.28 -16.44
C LYS A 4 -8.49 -2.72 -16.14
N THR A 5 -7.39 -2.95 -15.42
CA THR A 5 -6.88 -4.29 -15.16
C THR A 5 -7.18 -4.80 -13.76
N ILE A 6 -7.38 -3.90 -12.80
CA ILE A 6 -7.55 -4.26 -11.39
C ILE A 6 -8.93 -3.94 -10.82
N ILE A 7 -9.75 -3.18 -11.53
CA ILE A 7 -11.11 -2.87 -11.12
C ILE A 7 -12.13 -3.38 -12.14
N SER A 8 -13.22 -3.89 -11.65
CA SER A 8 -14.35 -4.38 -12.45
C SER A 8 -15.52 -3.46 -12.30
N GLN A 9 -16.01 -2.88 -13.40
CA GLN A 9 -17.25 -2.10 -13.40
C GLN A 9 -18.40 -2.90 -12.78
N ARG A 10 -18.59 -4.15 -13.22
CA ARG A 10 -19.63 -5.05 -12.70
C ARG A 10 -19.46 -5.31 -11.18
N GLY A 11 -18.21 -5.36 -10.67
CA GLY A 11 -17.94 -5.51 -9.26
C GLY A 11 -18.38 -4.29 -8.47
N PHE A 12 -18.01 -3.10 -8.92
CA PHE A 12 -18.41 -1.85 -8.28
C PHE A 12 -19.92 -1.59 -8.37
N ASP A 13 -20.57 -1.91 -9.49
CA ASP A 13 -22.00 -1.77 -9.65
C ASP A 13 -22.78 -2.66 -8.66
N LYS A 14 -22.25 -3.85 -8.31
CA LYS A 14 -22.84 -4.73 -7.30
C LYS A 14 -22.68 -4.20 -5.88
N VAL A 15 -21.53 -3.64 -5.55
CA VAL A 15 -21.24 -3.11 -4.21
C VAL A 15 -21.89 -1.76 -4.00
N GLY A 16 -22.03 -0.98 -5.08
CA GLY A 16 -22.52 0.40 -5.04
C GLY A 16 -21.50 1.38 -4.44
N LYS A 17 -21.95 2.60 -4.22
CA LYS A 17 -21.15 3.65 -3.59
C LYS A 17 -21.20 3.52 -2.08
N ILE A 18 -20.02 3.51 -1.45
CA ILE A 18 -19.87 3.43 0.01
C ILE A 18 -19.31 4.74 0.57
N THR A 19 -19.71 5.11 1.77
CA THR A 19 -19.17 6.24 2.55
C THR A 19 -18.97 7.51 1.71
N HIS A 20 -17.71 7.98 1.59
CA HIS A 20 -17.35 9.18 0.83
C HIS A 20 -17.68 9.10 -0.68
N GLN A 21 -17.79 7.89 -1.23
CA GLN A 21 -18.12 7.70 -2.66
C GLN A 21 -19.55 8.10 -3.00
N THR A 22 -20.46 8.15 -2.01
CA THR A 22 -21.87 8.54 -2.21
C THR A 22 -22.03 9.96 -2.75
N LYS A 23 -21.04 10.83 -2.49
CA LYS A 23 -20.99 12.23 -2.94
C LYS A 23 -20.48 12.39 -4.39
N TRP A 24 -20.02 11.31 -5.03
CA TRP A 24 -19.47 11.39 -6.38
C TRP A 24 -20.61 11.42 -7.42
N ASN A 25 -20.53 12.33 -8.39
CA ASN A 25 -21.48 12.41 -9.50
C ASN A 25 -21.30 11.27 -10.52
N LYS A 26 -20.08 10.71 -10.59
CA LYS A 26 -19.72 9.59 -11.46
C LYS A 26 -19.79 8.26 -10.71
N SER A 27 -19.83 7.17 -11.47
CA SER A 27 -19.66 5.82 -10.90
C SER A 27 -18.27 5.66 -10.28
N VAL A 28 -18.14 4.72 -9.35
CA VAL A 28 -16.82 4.40 -8.73
C VAL A 28 -15.81 4.00 -9.80
N TYR A 29 -16.22 3.20 -10.77
CA TYR A 29 -15.37 2.79 -11.88
C TYR A 29 -14.86 3.98 -12.71
N GLU A 30 -15.73 4.89 -13.09
CA GLU A 30 -15.36 6.11 -13.87
C GLU A 30 -14.36 6.96 -13.11
N VAL A 31 -14.60 7.21 -11.80
CA VAL A 31 -13.67 7.99 -10.98
C VAL A 31 -12.28 7.35 -10.92
N TYR A 32 -12.19 6.04 -10.71
CA TYR A 32 -10.90 5.36 -10.70
C TYR A 32 -10.23 5.31 -12.08
N ASN A 33 -11.02 5.20 -13.15
CA ASN A 33 -10.49 5.23 -14.50
C ASN A 33 -9.92 6.61 -14.85
N ASP A 34 -10.63 7.67 -14.49
CA ASP A 34 -10.17 9.06 -14.71
C ASP A 34 -8.93 9.42 -13.88
N ALA A 35 -8.87 8.89 -12.65
CA ALA A 35 -7.73 9.07 -11.75
C ALA A 35 -6.50 8.20 -12.10
N SER A 36 -6.57 7.38 -13.14
CA SER A 36 -5.48 6.50 -13.54
C SER A 36 -4.29 7.31 -14.07
N ILE A 37 -3.12 7.12 -13.48
CA ILE A 37 -1.88 7.78 -13.91
C ILE A 37 -1.41 7.19 -15.23
N ASN A 38 -1.10 8.06 -16.19
CA ASN A 38 -0.45 7.64 -17.43
C ASN A 38 0.97 7.16 -17.12
N PHE A 39 1.29 5.91 -17.46
CA PHE A 39 2.62 5.34 -17.22
C PHE A 39 3.77 6.17 -17.83
N LYS A 40 3.53 6.87 -18.93
CA LYS A 40 4.53 7.75 -19.58
C LYS A 40 5.04 8.86 -18.63
N TRP A 41 4.24 9.25 -17.63
CA TRP A 41 4.66 10.26 -16.64
C TRP A 41 5.68 9.74 -15.63
N THR A 42 5.86 8.42 -15.51
CA THR A 42 6.76 7.82 -14.52
C THR A 42 8.19 8.33 -14.63
N SER A 43 8.71 8.50 -15.86
CA SER A 43 10.06 9.02 -16.08
C SER A 43 10.20 10.48 -15.66
N GLU A 44 9.20 11.31 -15.92
CA GLU A 44 9.19 12.72 -15.52
C GLU A 44 9.07 12.88 -14.02
N LEU A 45 8.17 12.10 -13.38
CA LEU A 45 8.03 12.07 -11.92
C LEU A 45 9.34 11.68 -11.24
N LYS A 46 10.04 10.65 -11.77
CA LYS A 46 11.37 10.28 -11.25
C LYS A 46 12.38 11.40 -11.41
N LYS A 47 12.42 12.09 -12.55
CA LYS A 47 13.32 13.22 -12.77
C LYS A 47 13.05 14.36 -11.77
N GLU A 48 11.78 14.69 -11.53
CA GLU A 48 11.39 15.71 -10.57
C GLU A 48 11.79 15.34 -9.15
N CYS A 49 11.58 14.09 -8.73
CA CYS A 49 12.04 13.60 -7.43
C CYS A 49 13.57 13.75 -7.31
N LYS A 50 14.32 13.31 -8.32
CA LYS A 50 15.79 13.44 -8.34
C LYS A 50 16.25 14.88 -8.24
N LYS A 51 15.62 15.81 -8.97
CA LYS A 51 15.92 17.24 -8.94
C LYS A 51 15.75 17.84 -7.54
N ASN A 52 14.77 17.35 -6.79
CA ASN A 52 14.46 17.80 -5.43
C ASN A 52 15.15 16.96 -4.34
N GLY A 53 16.07 16.07 -4.68
CA GLY A 53 16.83 15.27 -3.72
C GLY A 53 15.99 14.24 -2.94
N ILE A 54 14.86 13.78 -3.50
CA ILE A 54 13.97 12.79 -2.87
C ILE A 54 13.90 11.51 -3.72
N ASP A 55 13.68 10.38 -3.06
CA ASP A 55 13.50 9.11 -3.72
C ASP A 55 12.10 8.97 -4.33
N PHE A 56 12.04 8.37 -5.51
CA PHE A 56 10.78 8.04 -6.17
C PHE A 56 10.38 6.60 -5.90
N LEU A 57 9.19 6.41 -5.37
CA LEU A 57 8.58 5.09 -5.24
C LEU A 57 7.08 5.15 -5.56
N THR A 58 6.50 4.02 -5.94
CA THR A 58 5.08 3.92 -6.26
C THR A 58 4.55 2.51 -6.00
N SER A 59 3.23 2.39 -5.89
CA SER A 59 2.55 1.11 -5.75
C SER A 59 2.19 0.57 -7.12
N PRO A 60 2.66 -0.61 -7.51
CA PRO A 60 2.19 -1.28 -8.72
C PRO A 60 0.82 -1.91 -8.45
N TYR A 61 -0.21 -1.44 -9.12
CA TYR A 61 -1.56 -2.01 -9.08
C TYR A 61 -1.84 -2.91 -10.28
N ASP A 62 -0.78 -3.48 -10.86
CA ASP A 62 -0.86 -4.35 -12.03
C ASP A 62 0.41 -5.22 -12.07
N LEU A 63 0.28 -6.51 -12.40
CA LEU A 63 1.40 -7.42 -12.48
C LEU A 63 2.46 -6.98 -13.53
N ASP A 64 2.00 -6.44 -14.66
CA ASP A 64 2.93 -5.98 -15.71
C ASP A 64 3.72 -4.76 -15.27
N TYR A 65 3.12 -3.92 -14.43
CA TYR A 65 3.81 -2.73 -13.89
C TYR A 65 4.92 -3.08 -12.90
N VAL A 66 4.89 -4.25 -12.28
CA VAL A 66 6.00 -4.70 -11.42
C VAL A 66 7.32 -4.69 -12.19
N ASP A 67 7.32 -5.22 -13.42
CA ASP A 67 8.54 -5.24 -14.25
C ASP A 67 8.91 -3.86 -14.80
N GLN A 68 7.91 -3.13 -15.28
CA GLN A 68 8.13 -1.83 -15.93
C GLN A 68 8.60 -0.75 -14.96
N LEU A 69 8.18 -0.80 -13.69
CA LEU A 69 8.52 0.19 -12.67
C LEU A 69 9.91 -0.01 -12.07
N GLU A 70 10.47 -1.21 -12.12
CA GLU A 70 11.72 -1.59 -11.43
C GLU A 70 12.86 -0.59 -11.64
N LYS A 71 13.06 -0.12 -12.85
CA LYS A 71 14.12 0.85 -13.21
C LYS A 71 13.88 2.27 -12.70
N TYR A 72 12.68 2.58 -12.27
CA TYR A 72 12.33 3.93 -11.83
C TYR A 72 12.31 4.11 -10.32
N ILE A 73 12.06 3.06 -9.56
CA ILE A 73 11.78 3.10 -8.12
C ILE A 73 12.96 2.61 -7.28
N CYS A 74 13.03 3.05 -6.04
CA CYS A 74 14.00 2.55 -5.05
C CYS A 74 13.40 1.44 -4.16
N ALA A 75 12.07 1.35 -4.06
CA ALA A 75 11.33 0.34 -3.30
C ALA A 75 9.94 0.14 -3.89
N TYR A 76 9.35 -1.04 -3.66
CA TYR A 76 7.94 -1.29 -3.93
C TYR A 76 7.09 -0.96 -2.72
N LYS A 77 6.02 -0.17 -2.88
CA LYS A 77 5.00 0.02 -1.84
C LYS A 77 3.79 -0.85 -2.15
N ILE A 78 3.35 -1.62 -1.16
CA ILE A 78 2.11 -2.40 -1.21
C ILE A 78 1.11 -1.75 -0.27
N GLY A 79 -0.02 -1.34 -0.82
CA GLY A 79 -1.11 -0.76 -0.06
C GLY A 79 -1.75 -1.78 0.88
N SER A 80 -2.42 -1.28 1.91
CA SER A 80 -3.09 -2.14 2.90
C SER A 80 -4.22 -2.99 2.32
N GLY A 81 -4.84 -2.55 1.23
CA GLY A 81 -5.87 -3.32 0.51
C GLY A 81 -5.32 -4.46 -0.33
N ASP A 82 -4.00 -4.50 -0.60
CA ASP A 82 -3.39 -5.45 -1.53
C ASP A 82 -2.55 -6.52 -0.83
N ILE A 83 -2.48 -6.50 0.50
CA ILE A 83 -1.65 -7.44 1.29
C ILE A 83 -2.01 -8.91 1.03
N THR A 84 -3.24 -9.19 0.68
CA THR A 84 -3.74 -10.55 0.37
C THR A 84 -3.52 -10.97 -1.08
N TRP A 85 -3.04 -10.07 -1.94
CA TRP A 85 -2.72 -10.39 -3.34
C TRP A 85 -1.37 -11.08 -3.46
N LEU A 86 -1.31 -12.36 -3.07
CA LEU A 86 -0.07 -13.12 -2.96
C LEU A 86 0.70 -13.25 -4.27
N GLU A 87 0.01 -13.22 -5.41
CA GLU A 87 0.64 -13.29 -6.73
C GLU A 87 1.56 -12.09 -6.98
N ILE A 88 1.07 -10.87 -6.72
CA ILE A 88 1.89 -9.67 -6.88
C ILE A 88 3.03 -9.64 -5.86
N LEU A 89 2.79 -10.07 -4.62
CA LEU A 89 3.84 -10.17 -3.59
C LEU A 89 4.95 -11.13 -4.01
N LYS A 90 4.59 -12.30 -4.55
CA LYS A 90 5.54 -13.26 -5.09
C LYS A 90 6.35 -12.69 -6.26
N LYS A 91 5.70 -11.93 -7.15
CA LYS A 91 6.39 -11.30 -8.29
C LYS A 91 7.36 -10.20 -7.80
N ILE A 92 6.92 -9.32 -6.92
CA ILE A 92 7.73 -8.24 -6.33
C ILE A 92 8.92 -8.80 -5.56
N SER A 93 8.72 -9.86 -4.77
CA SER A 93 9.80 -10.45 -3.96
C SER A 93 11.02 -10.88 -4.79
N LYS A 94 10.80 -11.28 -6.04
CA LYS A 94 11.87 -11.68 -6.97
C LYS A 94 12.72 -10.51 -7.48
N LYS A 95 12.22 -9.27 -7.35
CA LYS A 95 12.90 -8.05 -7.84
C LYS A 95 14.05 -7.58 -6.96
N LYS A 96 14.19 -8.10 -5.74
CA LYS A 96 15.26 -7.77 -4.78
C LYS A 96 15.32 -6.32 -4.29
N LEU A 97 14.41 -5.46 -4.74
CA LEU A 97 14.23 -4.13 -4.16
C LEU A 97 13.51 -4.21 -2.81
N PRO A 98 13.72 -3.25 -1.90
CA PRO A 98 12.96 -3.19 -0.64
C PRO A 98 11.45 -3.22 -0.89
N VAL A 99 10.73 -3.89 0.01
CA VAL A 99 9.26 -3.99 -0.03
C VAL A 99 8.69 -3.35 1.22
N ILE A 100 7.92 -2.28 1.03
CA ILE A 100 7.19 -1.59 2.09
C ILE A 100 5.74 -2.05 2.00
N ILE A 101 5.25 -2.80 2.99
CA ILE A 101 3.90 -3.36 2.98
C ILE A 101 3.11 -2.93 4.21
N ALA A 102 1.88 -2.47 4.00
CA ALA A 102 0.98 -2.06 5.08
C ALA A 102 -0.04 -3.17 5.39
N SER A 103 -0.27 -3.43 6.69
CA SER A 103 -1.15 -4.50 7.13
C SER A 103 -2.65 -4.18 7.02
N GLY A 104 -3.03 -2.92 7.27
CA GLY A 104 -4.42 -2.48 7.18
C GLY A 104 -5.39 -3.32 8.00
N ALA A 105 -6.51 -3.70 7.40
CA ALA A 105 -7.55 -4.54 7.98
C ALA A 105 -7.27 -6.05 7.88
N ALA A 106 -6.05 -6.45 7.49
CA ALA A 106 -5.70 -7.87 7.38
C ALA A 106 -5.59 -8.54 8.74
N THR A 107 -6.00 -9.79 8.80
CA THR A 107 -5.79 -10.65 9.95
C THR A 107 -4.31 -11.00 10.14
N LEU A 108 -3.92 -11.40 11.34
CA LEU A 108 -2.55 -11.84 11.60
C LEU A 108 -2.12 -13.03 10.72
N VAL A 109 -3.07 -13.90 10.36
CA VAL A 109 -2.81 -15.04 9.47
C VAL A 109 -2.42 -14.54 8.08
N GLU A 110 -3.17 -13.58 7.53
CA GLU A 110 -2.90 -12.98 6.22
C GLU A 110 -1.56 -12.22 6.23
N VAL A 111 -1.28 -11.45 7.28
CA VAL A 111 0.01 -10.77 7.44
C VAL A 111 1.16 -11.78 7.46
N LYS A 112 1.05 -12.86 8.23
CA LYS A 112 2.08 -13.93 8.25
C LYS A 112 2.27 -14.56 6.88
N GLN A 113 1.20 -14.81 6.15
CA GLN A 113 1.25 -15.39 4.80
C GLN A 113 1.92 -14.44 3.81
N ALA A 114 1.59 -13.15 3.86
CA ALA A 114 2.21 -12.13 3.02
C ALA A 114 3.72 -12.03 3.28
N ILE A 115 4.13 -11.88 4.55
CA ILE A 115 5.54 -11.80 4.93
C ILE A 115 6.29 -13.08 4.55
N LYS A 116 5.73 -14.27 4.78
CA LYS A 116 6.31 -15.55 4.34
C LYS A 116 6.53 -15.58 2.82
N THR A 117 5.55 -15.09 2.05
CA THR A 117 5.63 -15.05 0.59
C THR A 117 6.77 -14.15 0.11
N ILE A 118 6.97 -12.99 0.75
CA ILE A 118 8.04 -12.08 0.39
C ILE A 118 9.40 -12.65 0.84
N LEU A 119 9.49 -13.16 2.07
CA LEU A 119 10.74 -13.73 2.64
C LEU A 119 11.29 -14.91 1.85
N ALA A 120 10.46 -15.61 1.09
CA ALA A 120 10.92 -16.70 0.22
C ALA A 120 11.99 -16.25 -0.79
N ASN A 121 12.01 -14.96 -1.17
CA ASN A 121 12.96 -14.44 -2.16
C ASN A 121 13.65 -13.13 -1.72
N ASN A 122 13.11 -12.38 -0.74
CA ASN A 122 13.57 -11.04 -0.39
C ASN A 122 13.56 -10.84 1.14
N LYS A 123 14.66 -10.36 1.68
CA LYS A 123 14.82 -10.07 3.12
C LYS A 123 14.66 -8.59 3.47
N LYS A 124 14.50 -7.70 2.49
CA LYS A 124 14.39 -6.25 2.69
C LYS A 124 12.91 -5.87 2.81
N ILE A 125 12.33 -6.05 3.99
CA ILE A 125 10.89 -5.84 4.23
C ILE A 125 10.70 -4.78 5.31
N VAL A 126 9.84 -3.79 5.02
CA VAL A 126 9.26 -2.89 6.00
C VAL A 126 7.79 -3.28 6.17
N LEU A 127 7.41 -3.75 7.35
CA LEU A 127 6.02 -4.07 7.71
C LEU A 127 5.43 -2.91 8.50
N MET A 128 4.39 -2.29 7.93
CA MET A 128 3.75 -1.13 8.55
C MET A 128 2.41 -1.50 9.16
N GLN A 129 2.21 -1.14 10.43
CA GLN A 129 0.86 -1.05 10.98
C GLN A 129 0.11 0.05 10.23
N CYS A 130 -1.16 -0.17 9.94
CA CYS A 130 -1.99 0.78 9.24
C CYS A 130 -3.44 0.68 9.72
N ASN A 131 -4.03 1.83 10.03
CA ASN A 131 -5.48 1.97 10.11
C ASN A 131 -5.98 2.47 8.75
N THR A 132 -6.67 1.61 8.01
CA THR A 132 -7.15 1.88 6.64
C THR A 132 -8.44 2.73 6.66
N ASN A 133 -8.46 3.78 7.45
CA ASN A 133 -9.59 4.71 7.53
C ASN A 133 -9.18 6.10 7.00
N TYR A 134 -9.65 6.44 5.80
CA TYR A 134 -9.26 7.65 5.07
C TYR A 134 -10.23 8.83 5.29
N THR A 135 -11.08 8.78 6.32
CA THR A 135 -12.11 9.83 6.54
C THR A 135 -11.56 11.11 7.11
N ASN A 136 -10.34 11.11 7.62
CA ASN A 136 -9.71 12.23 8.33
C ASN A 136 -10.56 12.73 9.52
N SER A 137 -11.35 11.84 10.12
CA SER A 137 -12.16 12.13 11.30
C SER A 137 -11.35 11.95 12.59
N ILE A 138 -11.66 12.73 13.61
CA ILE A 138 -11.04 12.61 14.93
C ILE A 138 -11.38 11.27 15.59
N GLU A 139 -12.53 10.67 15.26
CA GLU A 139 -12.92 9.34 15.73
C GLU A 139 -11.95 8.25 15.30
N ASN A 140 -11.14 8.49 14.28
CA ASN A 140 -10.13 7.52 13.82
C ASN A 140 -9.13 7.14 14.91
N TYR A 141 -8.88 8.01 15.90
CA TYR A 141 -8.02 7.70 17.04
C TYR A 141 -8.51 6.52 17.87
N HIS A 142 -9.82 6.28 17.96
CA HIS A 142 -10.40 5.13 18.66
C HIS A 142 -10.04 3.78 18.03
N TYR A 143 -9.67 3.79 16.75
CA TYR A 143 -9.35 2.57 15.99
C TYR A 143 -7.84 2.37 15.79
N VAL A 144 -7.02 3.31 16.25
CA VAL A 144 -5.56 3.19 16.18
C VAL A 144 -5.10 2.13 17.17
N ASN A 145 -4.32 1.16 16.72
CA ASN A 145 -3.79 0.08 17.56
C ASN A 145 -2.27 -0.05 17.37
N LEU A 146 -1.51 0.82 18.02
CA LEU A 146 -0.05 0.81 17.96
C LEU A 146 0.59 -0.41 18.62
N ASN A 147 -0.10 -1.07 19.56
CA ASN A 147 0.36 -2.31 20.19
C ASN A 147 0.56 -3.45 19.19
N VAL A 148 -0.01 -3.34 18.00
CA VAL A 148 0.26 -4.26 16.90
C VAL A 148 1.73 -4.26 16.51
N LEU A 149 2.44 -3.12 16.59
CA LEU A 149 3.88 -3.04 16.32
C LEU A 149 4.68 -3.92 17.29
N THR A 150 4.36 -3.87 18.59
CA THR A 150 4.97 -4.76 19.60
C THR A 150 4.72 -6.23 19.28
N SER A 151 3.50 -6.55 18.83
CA SER A 151 3.14 -7.92 18.42
C SER A 151 3.93 -8.35 17.20
N TYR A 152 4.10 -7.48 16.21
CA TYR A 152 4.92 -7.76 15.02
C TYR A 152 6.39 -7.95 15.38
N LYS A 153 6.95 -7.12 16.28
CA LYS A 153 8.35 -7.30 16.76
C LYS A 153 8.55 -8.67 17.37
N ARG A 154 7.62 -9.12 18.23
CA ARG A 154 7.68 -10.43 18.87
C ARG A 154 7.57 -11.59 17.87
N ILE A 155 6.74 -11.44 16.81
CA ILE A 155 6.46 -12.51 15.85
C ILE A 155 7.55 -12.61 14.78
N PHE A 156 7.98 -11.48 14.26
CA PHE A 156 8.89 -11.42 13.09
C PHE A 156 10.34 -11.13 13.48
N GLY A 157 10.58 -10.57 14.67
CA GLY A 157 11.92 -10.21 15.13
C GLY A 157 12.59 -9.24 14.18
N ASP A 158 13.85 -9.53 13.85
CA ASP A 158 14.66 -8.71 12.94
C ASP A 158 14.53 -9.09 11.46
N LYS A 159 13.55 -9.95 11.13
CA LYS A 159 13.25 -10.30 9.73
C LYS A 159 12.56 -9.18 8.97
N VAL A 160 11.98 -8.20 9.68
CA VAL A 160 11.33 -7.04 9.11
C VAL A 160 11.70 -5.78 9.88
N ILE A 161 11.74 -4.65 9.19
CA ILE A 161 11.73 -3.33 9.82
C ILE A 161 10.26 -2.97 10.07
N LEU A 162 9.95 -2.45 11.26
CA LEU A 162 8.60 -2.01 11.59
C LEU A 162 8.39 -0.55 11.20
N GLY A 163 7.16 -0.19 10.86
CA GLY A 163 6.77 1.16 10.50
C GLY A 163 5.29 1.42 10.73
N LEU A 164 4.90 2.66 10.53
CA LEU A 164 3.53 3.14 10.61
C LEU A 164 3.08 3.72 9.26
N SER A 165 1.87 3.38 8.83
CA SER A 165 1.13 4.04 7.75
C SER A 165 -0.07 4.72 8.39
N ASP A 166 0.07 6.02 8.67
CA ASP A 166 -0.91 6.80 9.44
C ASP A 166 -1.88 7.57 8.54
N HIS A 167 -3.13 7.66 8.97
CA HIS A 167 -4.21 8.41 8.34
C HIS A 167 -4.98 9.25 9.36
N THR A 168 -4.41 9.48 10.56
CA THR A 168 -4.99 10.35 11.58
C THR A 168 -4.55 11.80 11.38
N GLN A 169 -5.22 12.72 12.04
CA GLN A 169 -4.81 14.13 12.05
C GLN A 169 -3.59 14.35 12.96
N GLY A 170 -2.76 15.33 12.61
CA GLY A 170 -1.63 15.72 13.45
C GLY A 170 -0.52 14.68 13.53
N HIS A 171 0.18 14.61 14.65
CA HIS A 171 1.42 13.82 14.81
C HIS A 171 1.42 12.87 16.02
N VAL A 172 0.34 12.85 16.79
CA VAL A 172 0.28 12.07 18.05
C VAL A 172 0.45 10.57 17.80
N THR A 173 -0.21 10.03 16.79
CA THR A 173 -0.08 8.62 16.41
C THR A 173 1.33 8.26 15.96
N VAL A 174 1.98 9.16 15.21
CA VAL A 174 3.36 8.96 14.74
C VAL A 174 4.33 8.94 15.91
N LEU A 175 4.20 9.90 16.86
CA LEU A 175 5.03 9.95 18.07
C LEU A 175 4.80 8.72 18.97
N GLY A 176 3.56 8.24 19.05
CA GLY A 176 3.24 7.04 19.83
C GLY A 176 3.76 5.73 19.20
N ALA A 177 4.15 5.73 17.93
CA ALA A 177 4.67 4.56 17.22
C ALA A 177 6.20 4.40 17.35
N VAL A 178 6.91 5.43 17.84
CA VAL A 178 8.38 5.45 18.03
C VAL A 178 8.72 4.95 19.42
#